data_6f2a22c9a7bff7861d45f482e92202b1
#
_entry.id   6f2a22c9a7bff7861d45f482e92202b1
#
_cell.length_a   1.000
_cell.length_b   1.000
_cell.length_c   1.000
_cell.angle_alpha   90.00
_cell.angle_beta   90.00
_cell.angle_gamma   90.00
#
_symmetry.space_group_name_H-M   'P 1'
#
loop_
_entity.id
_entity.type
_entity.pdbx_description
1 polymer ?
#
loop_
_entity_poly.entity_id
_entity_poly.type
_entity_poly.pdbx_seq_one_letter_code
_entity_poly.pdbx_strand_id
1 'polypeptide(L)'
;MKMAAARWAAMVVAAGLLAALVLLPTDLLPPARAALAIFGIAVILWTTTRLDAAWVAFAAAVALVPLQAADQRELMAMLGHNIIWLMAGAFVIGAAIQSSGLAARITGGIAAKARTTAQLFWLTTLALIPLTFLIPSTSGRAAAALPALALLPDDGADPRRRAFALLIPVVILVATSAALTGAGSHLLAQDLLDQRLGERFGFANWALWGLPFALASSALACAIILRMFLTADQRAAPIEVRAATDRPALSSGEWRVMVVAAATFALWFTTDLHGLEIATVAILAMIALTAPGIGVMSFKAGMKAVNWSLILFVGGAMLLGQALINTQAAGWLVDQLFTLVGIGGGSAAALPEIAVIAAIALISTASHLFLTSHVARTAALGPPFILMAQSAGIEPMAVLFIATMGMNYCLTLPACSKALLLFQDAPGGGFRPGDLLRLSALLAPLNLALMIVTYFAWWKWTGLAL
;
A
#
# COMPACT_ATOMS: atom_id res chain seq x y z
N MET A 1 16.76 16.33 -20.72
CA MET A 1 15.93 16.94 -21.78
C MET A 1 14.93 15.97 -22.41
N LYS A 2 15.31 14.79 -22.93
CA LYS A 2 14.36 13.84 -23.60
C LYS A 2 13.23 13.35 -22.70
N MET A 3 13.45 13.08 -21.41
CA MET A 3 12.42 12.67 -20.44
C MET A 3 11.43 13.82 -20.10
N ALA A 4 11.87 15.06 -20.08
CA ALA A 4 11.00 16.21 -19.87
C ALA A 4 10.09 16.42 -21.09
N ALA A 5 10.62 16.32 -22.30
CA ALA A 5 9.86 16.42 -23.54
C ALA A 5 8.78 15.31 -23.67
N ALA A 6 9.13 14.07 -23.30
CA ALA A 6 8.17 12.97 -23.31
C ALA A 6 7.02 13.16 -22.30
N ARG A 7 7.33 13.72 -21.11
CA ARG A 7 6.31 14.08 -20.10
C ARG A 7 5.40 15.21 -20.59
N TRP A 8 5.96 16.24 -21.21
CA TRP A 8 5.17 17.32 -21.82
C TRP A 8 4.26 16.81 -22.94
N ALA A 9 4.77 15.95 -23.81
CA ALA A 9 3.97 15.33 -24.86
C ALA A 9 2.83 14.48 -24.30
N ALA A 10 3.09 13.65 -23.29
CA ALA A 10 2.07 12.86 -22.60
C ALA A 10 1.01 13.75 -21.92
N MET A 11 1.43 14.86 -21.31
CA MET A 11 0.54 15.84 -20.68
C MET A 11 -0.36 16.53 -21.70
N VAL A 12 0.20 16.94 -22.85
CA VAL A 12 -0.56 17.59 -23.93
C VAL A 12 -1.57 16.61 -24.54
N VAL A 13 -1.16 15.36 -24.78
CA VAL A 13 -2.06 14.31 -25.29
C VAL A 13 -3.18 14.01 -24.29
N ALA A 14 -2.86 13.84 -23.01
CA ALA A 14 -3.85 13.58 -21.97
C ALA A 14 -4.80 14.77 -21.77
N ALA A 15 -4.29 16.00 -21.79
CA ALA A 15 -5.11 17.22 -21.75
C ALA A 15 -5.99 17.36 -23.01
N GLY A 16 -5.47 17.00 -24.18
CA GLY A 16 -6.23 16.98 -25.43
C GLY A 16 -7.35 15.96 -25.43
N LEU A 17 -7.08 14.74 -24.95
CA LEU A 17 -8.10 13.70 -24.79
C LEU A 17 -9.18 14.12 -23.78
N LEU A 18 -8.77 14.75 -22.68
CA LEU A 18 -9.69 15.26 -21.68
C LEU A 18 -10.55 16.40 -22.22
N ALA A 19 -9.95 17.34 -22.96
CA ALA A 19 -10.68 18.42 -23.64
C ALA A 19 -11.66 17.86 -24.67
N ALA A 20 -11.26 16.86 -25.44
CA ALA A 20 -12.13 16.16 -26.37
C ALA A 20 -13.32 15.50 -25.64
N LEU A 21 -13.07 14.82 -24.54
CA LEU A 21 -14.10 14.16 -23.71
C LEU A 21 -15.11 15.17 -23.14
N VAL A 22 -14.66 16.37 -22.80
CA VAL A 22 -15.52 17.44 -22.23
C VAL A 22 -16.27 18.21 -23.31
N LEU A 23 -15.65 18.42 -24.47
CA LEU A 23 -16.16 19.30 -25.53
C LEU A 23 -16.94 18.54 -26.61
N LEU A 24 -16.68 17.27 -26.84
CA LEU A 24 -17.43 16.45 -27.79
C LEU A 24 -18.86 16.20 -27.29
N PRO A 25 -19.85 16.14 -28.16
CA PRO A 25 -21.20 15.76 -27.80
C PRO A 25 -21.18 14.31 -27.28
N THR A 26 -21.55 14.15 -26.02
CA THR A 26 -21.72 12.85 -25.37
C THR A 26 -23.08 12.80 -24.69
N ASP A 27 -23.63 11.62 -24.49
CA ASP A 27 -24.90 11.44 -23.78
C ASP A 27 -24.77 11.70 -22.26
N LEU A 28 -23.57 12.10 -21.79
CA LEU A 28 -23.30 12.39 -20.40
C LEU A 28 -23.91 13.71 -19.95
N LEU A 29 -24.55 13.70 -18.79
CA LEU A 29 -25.02 14.91 -18.11
C LEU A 29 -23.84 15.80 -17.66
N PRO A 30 -24.04 17.13 -17.50
CA PRO A 30 -22.98 18.05 -17.11
C PRO A 30 -22.22 17.66 -15.84
N PRO A 31 -22.85 17.16 -14.73
CA PRO A 31 -22.11 16.70 -13.55
C PRO A 31 -21.19 15.50 -13.85
N ALA A 32 -21.59 14.57 -14.71
CA ALA A 32 -20.79 13.43 -15.11
C ALA A 32 -19.54 13.85 -15.89
N ARG A 33 -19.69 14.80 -16.82
CA ARG A 33 -18.57 15.40 -17.57
C ARG A 33 -17.60 16.11 -16.63
N ALA A 34 -18.12 16.86 -15.65
CA ALA A 34 -17.32 17.55 -14.65
C ALA A 34 -16.52 16.53 -13.79
N ALA A 35 -17.16 15.47 -13.31
CA ALA A 35 -16.52 14.43 -12.54
C ALA A 35 -15.38 13.75 -13.31
N LEU A 36 -15.60 13.38 -14.58
CA LEU A 36 -14.58 12.80 -15.46
C LEU A 36 -13.43 13.79 -15.74
N ALA A 37 -13.75 15.05 -15.99
CA ALA A 37 -12.76 16.09 -16.24
C ALA A 37 -11.85 16.29 -15.02
N ILE A 38 -12.44 16.45 -13.82
CA ILE A 38 -11.70 16.63 -12.58
C ILE A 38 -10.84 15.40 -12.27
N PHE A 39 -11.40 14.20 -12.41
CA PHE A 39 -10.67 12.95 -12.21
C PHE A 39 -9.51 12.83 -13.19
N GLY A 40 -9.72 13.08 -14.48
CA GLY A 40 -8.68 13.05 -15.49
C GLY A 40 -7.58 14.07 -15.22
N ILE A 41 -7.92 15.31 -14.80
CA ILE A 41 -6.95 16.32 -14.37
C ILE A 41 -6.15 15.82 -13.17
N ALA A 42 -6.81 15.24 -12.16
CA ALA A 42 -6.12 14.71 -10.99
C ALA A 42 -5.12 13.61 -11.39
N VAL A 43 -5.49 12.67 -12.25
CA VAL A 43 -4.61 11.60 -12.75
C VAL A 43 -3.42 12.18 -13.54
N ILE A 44 -3.67 13.18 -14.41
CA ILE A 44 -2.61 13.87 -15.14
C ILE A 44 -1.64 14.55 -14.16
N LEU A 45 -2.14 15.28 -13.17
CA LEU A 45 -1.31 15.96 -12.19
C LEU A 45 -0.50 14.97 -11.34
N TRP A 46 -1.08 13.85 -10.94
CA TRP A 46 -0.36 12.81 -10.18
C TRP A 46 0.75 12.13 -10.99
N THR A 47 0.60 12.03 -12.31
CA THR A 47 1.57 11.34 -13.17
C THR A 47 2.66 12.26 -13.70
N THR A 48 2.32 13.53 -14.00
CA THR A 48 3.19 14.43 -14.76
C THR A 48 3.87 15.50 -13.92
N THR A 49 3.29 15.84 -12.74
CA THR A 49 3.80 16.92 -11.90
C THR A 49 4.48 16.40 -10.63
N ARG A 50 5.10 17.33 -9.88
CA ARG A 50 5.66 17.06 -8.54
C ARG A 50 4.79 17.64 -7.43
N LEU A 51 3.55 18.01 -7.75
CA LEU A 51 2.59 18.48 -6.74
C LEU A 51 2.35 17.38 -5.70
N ASP A 52 2.10 17.79 -4.47
CA ASP A 52 1.73 16.86 -3.42
C ASP A 52 0.43 16.15 -3.81
N ALA A 53 0.44 14.83 -3.76
CA ALA A 53 -0.70 14.04 -4.20
C ALA A 53 -1.96 14.30 -3.36
N ALA A 54 -1.78 14.61 -2.08
CA ALA A 54 -2.89 14.92 -1.18
C ALA A 54 -3.50 16.28 -1.51
N TRP A 55 -2.66 17.27 -1.84
CA TRP A 55 -3.14 18.57 -2.30
C TRP A 55 -3.99 18.41 -3.58
N VAL A 56 -3.53 17.62 -4.55
CA VAL A 56 -4.26 17.37 -5.80
C VAL A 56 -5.60 16.69 -5.52
N ALA A 57 -5.61 15.62 -4.71
CA ALA A 57 -6.84 14.90 -4.37
C ALA A 57 -7.85 15.80 -3.66
N PHE A 58 -7.38 16.58 -2.67
CA PHE A 58 -8.22 17.48 -1.91
C PHE A 58 -8.75 18.63 -2.74
N ALA A 59 -7.90 19.26 -3.57
CA ALA A 59 -8.32 20.31 -4.51
C ALA A 59 -9.35 19.80 -5.53
N ALA A 60 -9.14 18.58 -6.05
CA ALA A 60 -10.08 17.92 -6.96
C ALA A 60 -11.43 17.66 -6.26
N ALA A 61 -11.42 17.15 -5.01
CA ALA A 61 -12.64 16.95 -4.22
C ALA A 61 -13.42 18.26 -4.01
N VAL A 62 -12.72 19.34 -3.68
CA VAL A 62 -13.35 20.67 -3.53
C VAL A 62 -13.93 21.17 -4.86
N ALA A 63 -13.25 20.92 -5.97
CA ALA A 63 -13.70 21.36 -7.31
C ALA A 63 -14.99 20.65 -7.79
N LEU A 64 -15.30 19.46 -7.28
CA LEU A 64 -16.54 18.74 -7.59
C LEU A 64 -17.79 19.51 -7.15
N VAL A 65 -17.71 20.26 -6.04
CA VAL A 65 -18.88 20.93 -5.44
C VAL A 65 -19.42 22.07 -6.32
N PRO A 66 -18.64 23.08 -6.73
CA PRO A 66 -19.16 24.16 -7.57
C PRO A 66 -19.58 23.68 -8.96
N LEU A 67 -19.10 22.54 -9.42
CA LEU A 67 -19.46 21.91 -10.69
C LEU A 67 -20.62 20.91 -10.55
N GLN A 68 -21.26 20.85 -9.39
CA GLN A 68 -22.43 20.02 -9.09
C GLN A 68 -22.21 18.51 -9.32
N ALA A 69 -20.96 18.07 -9.25
CA ALA A 69 -20.60 16.65 -9.34
C ALA A 69 -20.55 15.96 -7.97
N ALA A 70 -20.55 16.73 -6.88
CA ALA A 70 -20.72 16.27 -5.50
C ALA A 70 -21.39 17.36 -4.67
N ASP A 71 -22.05 16.97 -3.58
CA ASP A 71 -22.66 17.89 -2.63
C ASP A 71 -21.66 18.42 -1.61
N GLN A 72 -21.92 19.65 -1.10
CA GLN A 72 -21.12 20.23 -0.01
C GLN A 72 -21.16 19.36 1.26
N ARG A 73 -22.27 18.67 1.51
CA ARG A 73 -22.39 17.75 2.65
C ARG A 73 -21.47 16.54 2.49
N GLU A 74 -21.38 15.98 1.28
CA GLU A 74 -20.47 14.86 0.96
C GLU A 74 -19.02 15.28 1.17
N LEU A 75 -18.63 16.50 0.74
CA LEU A 75 -17.28 17.04 0.99
C LEU A 75 -16.96 17.14 2.49
N MET A 76 -17.90 17.61 3.30
CA MET A 76 -17.67 17.72 4.75
C MET A 76 -17.71 16.34 5.44
N ALA A 77 -18.56 15.44 4.97
CA ALA A 77 -18.72 14.10 5.52
C ALA A 77 -17.49 13.20 5.28
N MET A 78 -16.66 13.48 4.26
CA MET A 78 -15.50 12.64 3.95
C MET A 78 -14.55 12.44 5.13
N LEU A 79 -14.37 13.47 6.00
CA LEU A 79 -13.51 13.35 7.19
C LEU A 79 -14.19 12.61 8.36
N GLY A 80 -15.50 12.42 8.32
CA GLY A 80 -16.26 11.61 9.27
C GLY A 80 -16.26 10.12 8.96
N HIS A 81 -15.69 9.72 7.83
CA HIS A 81 -15.74 8.34 7.37
C HIS A 81 -14.89 7.41 8.26
N ASN A 82 -15.37 6.17 8.48
CA ASN A 82 -14.73 5.17 9.34
C ASN A 82 -13.25 4.93 9.02
N ILE A 83 -12.88 4.91 7.75
CA ILE A 83 -11.50 4.67 7.30
C ILE A 83 -10.56 5.79 7.74
N ILE A 84 -11.02 7.03 7.76
CA ILE A 84 -10.25 8.18 8.23
C ILE A 84 -9.85 8.00 9.70
N TRP A 85 -10.79 7.60 10.53
CA TRP A 85 -10.56 7.38 11.96
C TRP A 85 -9.79 6.08 12.23
N LEU A 86 -10.01 5.03 11.42
CA LEU A 86 -9.17 3.83 11.45
C LEU A 86 -7.70 4.20 11.18
N MET A 87 -7.44 4.99 10.14
CA MET A 87 -6.09 5.44 9.79
C MET A 87 -5.47 6.29 10.92
N ALA A 88 -6.23 7.25 11.46
CA ALA A 88 -5.75 8.09 12.56
C ALA A 88 -5.36 7.25 13.78
N GLY A 89 -6.21 6.31 14.20
CA GLY A 89 -5.93 5.38 15.29
C GLY A 89 -4.71 4.50 15.02
N ALA A 90 -4.63 3.94 13.81
CA ALA A 90 -3.51 3.10 13.40
C ALA A 90 -2.16 3.86 13.37
N PHE A 91 -2.14 5.15 12.96
CA PHE A 91 -0.95 5.99 13.06
C PHE A 91 -0.51 6.23 14.51
N VAL A 92 -1.45 6.46 15.42
CA VAL A 92 -1.14 6.64 16.84
C VAL A 92 -0.61 5.34 17.46
N ILE A 93 -1.21 4.20 17.15
CA ILE A 93 -0.71 2.87 17.57
C ILE A 93 0.72 2.66 17.06
N GLY A 94 0.97 2.91 15.77
CA GLY A 94 2.30 2.80 15.16
C GLY A 94 3.33 3.73 15.81
N ALA A 95 2.96 4.97 16.14
CA ALA A 95 3.82 5.93 16.83
C ALA A 95 4.14 5.48 18.26
N ALA A 96 3.16 4.91 18.98
CA ALA A 96 3.36 4.36 20.32
C ALA A 96 4.34 3.18 20.29
N ILE A 97 4.22 2.28 19.31
CA ILE A 97 5.13 1.15 19.12
C ILE A 97 6.56 1.63 18.82
N GLN A 98 6.71 2.68 18.00
CA GLN A 98 8.01 3.26 17.69
C GLN A 98 8.62 3.97 18.91
N SER A 99 7.86 4.85 19.55
CA SER A 99 8.35 5.66 20.69
C SER A 99 8.67 4.82 21.92
N SER A 100 8.01 3.69 22.12
CA SER A 100 8.31 2.75 23.20
C SER A 100 9.60 1.96 22.97
N GLY A 101 10.12 1.88 21.72
CA GLY A 101 11.25 1.04 21.36
C GLY A 101 10.89 -0.42 21.07
N LEU A 102 9.62 -0.80 21.17
CA LEU A 102 9.17 -2.19 20.99
C LEU A 102 9.50 -2.72 19.57
N ALA A 103 9.35 -1.90 18.53
CA ALA A 103 9.69 -2.30 17.17
C ALA A 103 11.20 -2.62 17.02
N ALA A 104 12.08 -1.78 17.56
CA ALA A 104 13.53 -2.00 17.54
C ALA A 104 13.92 -3.23 18.37
N ARG A 105 13.23 -3.48 19.47
CA ARG A 105 13.42 -4.67 20.30
C ARG A 105 13.08 -5.95 19.53
N ILE A 106 11.95 -5.97 18.80
CA ILE A 106 11.50 -7.12 18.01
C ILE A 106 12.52 -7.40 16.89
N THR A 107 12.83 -6.40 16.07
CA THR A 107 13.74 -6.55 14.93
C THR A 107 15.16 -6.89 15.36
N GLY A 108 15.71 -6.17 16.32
CA GLY A 108 17.04 -6.43 16.88
C GLY A 108 17.12 -7.78 17.63
N GLY A 109 16.02 -8.21 18.27
CA GLY A 109 15.95 -9.47 19.00
C GLY A 109 16.09 -10.70 18.12
N ILE A 110 15.43 -10.67 16.99
CA ILE A 110 15.46 -11.77 16.03
C ILE A 110 16.79 -11.75 15.28
N ALA A 111 17.24 -10.58 14.83
CA ALA A 111 18.50 -10.42 14.12
C ALA A 111 19.72 -10.85 14.96
N ALA A 112 19.70 -10.60 16.27
CA ALA A 112 20.78 -11.01 17.20
C ALA A 112 21.00 -12.54 17.30
N LYS A 113 20.08 -13.34 16.80
CA LYS A 113 20.24 -14.81 16.71
C LYS A 113 20.98 -15.28 15.46
N ALA A 114 21.30 -14.36 14.54
CA ALA A 114 22.00 -14.68 13.32
C ALA A 114 23.47 -15.03 13.60
N ARG A 115 23.97 -16.10 13.01
CA ARG A 115 25.37 -16.51 13.04
C ARG A 115 26.08 -16.26 11.72
N THR A 116 25.33 -16.19 10.61
CA THR A 116 25.85 -15.94 9.27
C THR A 116 25.08 -14.80 8.62
N THR A 117 25.66 -14.22 7.58
CA THR A 117 25.01 -13.17 6.77
C THR A 117 23.66 -13.67 6.22
N ALA A 118 23.59 -14.88 5.68
CA ALA A 118 22.35 -15.42 5.15
C ALA A 118 21.27 -15.57 6.25
N GLN A 119 21.65 -16.01 7.43
CA GLN A 119 20.71 -16.08 8.57
C GLN A 119 20.23 -14.71 9.00
N LEU A 120 21.08 -13.67 8.99
CA LEU A 120 20.66 -12.32 9.29
C LEU A 120 19.58 -11.84 8.32
N PHE A 121 19.76 -12.07 7.01
CA PHE A 121 18.79 -11.68 5.98
C PHE A 121 17.45 -12.38 6.18
N TRP A 122 17.45 -13.70 6.38
CA TRP A 122 16.23 -14.47 6.61
C TRP A 122 15.52 -14.09 7.91
N LEU A 123 16.25 -13.95 9.00
CA LEU A 123 15.68 -13.58 10.30
C LEU A 123 15.12 -12.15 10.28
N THR A 124 15.80 -11.22 9.60
CA THR A 124 15.28 -9.86 9.41
C THR A 124 14.03 -9.87 8.55
N THR A 125 14.01 -10.64 7.46
CA THR A 125 12.81 -10.81 6.63
C THR A 125 11.63 -11.30 7.48
N LEU A 126 11.84 -12.33 8.29
CA LEU A 126 10.81 -12.86 9.18
C LEU A 126 10.35 -11.84 10.24
N ALA A 127 11.28 -11.05 10.79
CA ALA A 127 10.98 -10.02 11.79
C ALA A 127 10.17 -8.84 11.23
N LEU A 128 10.35 -8.51 9.96
CA LEU A 128 9.67 -7.37 9.31
C LEU A 128 8.20 -7.66 8.99
N ILE A 129 7.82 -8.92 8.79
CA ILE A 129 6.44 -9.28 8.43
C ILE A 129 5.42 -8.94 9.55
N PRO A 130 5.63 -9.32 10.83
CA PRO A 130 4.74 -8.93 11.91
C PRO A 130 4.62 -7.40 12.10
N LEU A 131 5.68 -6.64 11.77
CA LEU A 131 5.63 -5.18 11.84
C LEU A 131 4.58 -4.58 10.89
N THR A 132 4.16 -5.31 9.86
CA THR A 132 3.11 -4.85 8.95
C THR A 132 1.76 -4.71 9.66
N PHE A 133 1.48 -5.58 10.60
CA PHE A 133 0.29 -5.47 11.44
C PHE A 133 0.44 -4.36 12.47
N LEU A 134 1.64 -4.22 13.07
CA LEU A 134 1.89 -3.29 14.17
C LEU A 134 2.02 -1.83 13.73
N ILE A 135 2.60 -1.57 12.55
CA ILE A 135 2.89 -0.23 12.07
C ILE A 135 2.30 -0.06 10.66
N PRO A 136 1.19 0.67 10.49
CA PRO A 136 0.46 0.79 9.22
C PRO A 136 1.19 1.64 8.16
N SER A 137 2.31 2.26 8.51
CA SER A 137 3.11 3.12 7.65
C SER A 137 4.37 2.40 7.17
N THR A 138 4.55 2.27 5.85
CA THR A 138 5.79 1.74 5.26
C THR A 138 7.02 2.56 5.67
N SER A 139 6.90 3.89 5.69
CA SER A 139 7.96 4.79 6.17
C SER A 139 8.24 4.61 7.66
N GLY A 140 7.20 4.40 8.46
CA GLY A 140 7.33 4.13 9.89
C GLY A 140 8.06 2.82 10.16
N ARG A 141 7.72 1.74 9.43
CA ARG A 141 8.43 0.46 9.50
C ARG A 141 9.89 0.61 9.07
N ALA A 142 10.14 1.38 8.00
CA ALA A 142 11.48 1.66 7.52
C ALA A 142 12.33 2.39 8.57
N ALA A 143 11.80 3.43 9.20
CA ALA A 143 12.48 4.15 10.27
C ALA A 143 12.76 3.24 11.49
N ALA A 144 11.81 2.39 11.86
CA ALA A 144 11.98 1.43 12.96
C ALA A 144 13.02 0.34 12.66
N ALA A 145 13.20 -0.04 11.39
CA ALA A 145 14.15 -1.05 10.97
C ALA A 145 15.54 -0.48 10.61
N LEU A 146 15.67 0.83 10.44
CA LEU A 146 16.93 1.47 10.05
C LEU A 146 18.12 1.13 10.96
N PRO A 147 17.96 1.06 12.31
CA PRO A 147 19.04 0.67 13.21
C PRO A 147 19.61 -0.73 12.94
N ALA A 148 18.86 -1.63 12.27
CA ALA A 148 19.35 -2.96 11.92
C ALA A 148 20.57 -2.93 10.98
N LEU A 149 20.80 -1.84 10.24
CA LEU A 149 21.99 -1.67 9.41
C LEU A 149 23.29 -1.68 10.24
N ALA A 150 23.23 -1.28 11.50
CA ALA A 150 24.38 -1.30 12.42
C ALA A 150 24.84 -2.72 12.79
N LEU A 151 24.09 -3.76 12.42
CA LEU A 151 24.50 -5.16 12.58
C LEU A 151 25.60 -5.59 11.60
N LEU A 152 25.83 -4.78 10.55
CA LEU A 152 26.90 -4.97 9.58
C LEU A 152 27.90 -3.83 9.65
N PRO A 153 29.21 -4.07 9.32
CA PRO A 153 30.24 -3.06 9.37
C PRO A 153 29.88 -1.79 8.57
N ASP A 154 30.30 -0.64 9.11
CA ASP A 154 30.06 0.69 8.52
C ASP A 154 31.32 1.17 7.79
N ASP A 155 31.79 0.41 6.80
CA ASP A 155 32.97 0.73 6.00
C ASP A 155 32.65 1.32 4.62
N GLY A 156 31.36 1.48 4.32
CA GLY A 156 30.85 2.02 3.05
C GLY A 156 31.11 1.16 1.82
N ALA A 157 31.95 0.13 1.91
CA ALA A 157 32.38 -0.73 0.81
C ALA A 157 31.82 -2.17 0.91
N ASP A 158 31.32 -2.58 2.08
CA ASP A 158 30.85 -3.96 2.31
C ASP A 158 29.60 -4.28 1.44
N PRO A 159 29.70 -5.21 0.48
CA PRO A 159 28.56 -5.63 -0.33
C PRO A 159 27.38 -6.18 0.48
N ARG A 160 27.66 -6.76 1.67
CA ARG A 160 26.63 -7.32 2.57
C ARG A 160 25.75 -6.20 3.12
N ARG A 161 26.36 -5.09 3.55
CA ARG A 161 25.61 -3.92 4.06
C ARG A 161 24.74 -3.31 2.97
N ARG A 162 25.29 -3.15 1.75
CA ARG A 162 24.55 -2.64 0.60
C ARG A 162 23.37 -3.54 0.23
N ALA A 163 23.55 -4.86 0.19
CA ALA A 163 22.50 -5.83 -0.07
C ALA A 163 21.45 -5.84 1.06
N PHE A 164 21.88 -5.66 2.31
CA PHE A 164 20.99 -5.59 3.47
C PHE A 164 20.17 -4.29 3.50
N ALA A 165 20.77 -3.16 3.11
CA ALA A 165 20.08 -1.90 2.91
C ALA A 165 19.02 -1.98 1.79
N LEU A 166 19.22 -2.83 0.78
CA LEU A 166 18.22 -3.12 -0.24
C LEU A 166 17.12 -4.05 0.28
N LEU A 167 17.48 -5.09 1.06
CA LEU A 167 16.54 -6.09 1.57
C LEU A 167 15.43 -5.47 2.42
N ILE A 168 15.80 -4.64 3.39
CA ILE A 168 14.86 -4.13 4.40
C ILE A 168 13.67 -3.40 3.77
N PRO A 169 13.86 -2.35 2.94
CA PRO A 169 12.73 -1.65 2.34
C PRO A 169 11.96 -2.52 1.33
N VAL A 170 12.62 -3.43 0.62
CA VAL A 170 11.97 -4.36 -0.31
C VAL A 170 11.01 -5.27 0.45
N VAL A 171 11.45 -5.90 1.53
CA VAL A 171 10.61 -6.76 2.36
C VAL A 171 9.47 -5.96 3.01
N ILE A 172 9.73 -4.74 3.51
CA ILE A 172 8.69 -3.87 4.06
C ILE A 172 7.58 -3.61 3.04
N LEU A 173 7.94 -3.41 1.77
CA LEU A 173 6.96 -3.11 0.72
C LEU A 173 6.17 -4.35 0.30
N VAL A 174 6.81 -5.50 0.07
CA VAL A 174 6.08 -6.71 -0.34
C VAL A 174 5.28 -7.32 0.81
N ALA A 175 5.77 -7.23 2.06
CA ALA A 175 5.05 -7.68 3.25
C ALA A 175 3.79 -6.85 3.55
N THR A 176 3.66 -5.66 2.97
CA THR A 176 2.50 -4.78 3.14
C THR A 176 1.18 -5.50 2.87
N SER A 177 1.15 -6.42 1.91
CA SER A 177 -0.02 -7.23 1.55
C SER A 177 -0.59 -8.11 2.68
N ALA A 178 0.20 -8.40 3.73
CA ALA A 178 -0.24 -9.24 4.85
C ALA A 178 -1.40 -8.67 5.66
N ALA A 179 -1.51 -7.35 5.77
CA ALA A 179 -2.48 -6.70 6.65
C ALA A 179 -3.34 -5.67 5.91
N LEU A 180 -4.64 -5.64 6.20
CA LEU A 180 -5.56 -4.63 5.68
C LEU A 180 -5.08 -3.21 6.04
N THR A 181 -4.60 -3.02 7.26
CA THR A 181 -4.02 -1.75 7.73
C THR A 181 -2.58 -1.52 7.26
N GLY A 182 -2.01 -2.43 6.48
CA GLY A 182 -0.61 -2.36 6.02
C GLY A 182 -0.30 -1.17 5.11
N ALA A 183 -1.28 -0.67 4.37
CA ALA A 183 -1.15 0.52 3.53
C ALA A 183 -2.49 1.26 3.37
N GLY A 184 -2.44 2.57 3.12
CA GLY A 184 -3.61 3.37 2.80
C GLY A 184 -4.33 2.95 1.51
N SER A 185 -3.62 2.33 0.57
CA SER A 185 -4.20 1.74 -0.65
C SER A 185 -5.21 0.62 -0.36
N HIS A 186 -4.94 -0.21 0.66
CA HIS A 186 -5.84 -1.28 1.07
C HIS A 186 -7.14 -0.74 1.65
N LEU A 187 -7.01 0.27 2.52
CA LEU A 187 -8.15 0.92 3.14
C LEU A 187 -9.00 1.66 2.11
N LEU A 188 -8.37 2.29 1.11
CA LEU A 188 -9.10 2.89 0.00
C LEU A 188 -9.79 1.83 -0.88
N ALA A 189 -9.14 0.69 -1.13
CA ALA A 189 -9.77 -0.41 -1.86
C ALA A 189 -10.99 -0.95 -1.13
N GLN A 190 -10.89 -1.11 0.20
CA GLN A 190 -12.03 -1.49 1.04
C GLN A 190 -13.19 -0.49 0.92
N ASP A 191 -12.87 0.81 0.97
CA ASP A 191 -13.88 1.85 0.89
C ASP A 191 -14.60 1.85 -0.47
N LEU A 192 -13.85 1.73 -1.55
CA LEU A 192 -14.42 1.62 -2.91
C LEU A 192 -15.37 0.42 -3.03
N LEU A 193 -15.04 -0.69 -2.40
CA LEU A 193 -15.88 -1.89 -2.37
C LEU A 193 -17.16 -1.65 -1.55
N ASP A 194 -17.01 -1.08 -0.35
CA ASP A 194 -18.12 -0.76 0.56
C ASP A 194 -19.11 0.24 -0.08
N GLN A 195 -18.61 1.32 -0.64
CA GLN A 195 -19.43 2.34 -1.30
C GLN A 195 -20.20 1.79 -2.52
N ARG A 196 -19.61 0.84 -3.25
CA ARG A 196 -20.18 0.36 -4.50
C ARG A 196 -21.11 -0.83 -4.31
N LEU A 197 -20.78 -1.74 -3.40
CA LEU A 197 -21.45 -3.04 -3.25
C LEU A 197 -22.01 -3.25 -1.84
N GLY A 198 -21.67 -2.40 -0.86
CA GLY A 198 -21.98 -2.65 0.54
C GLY A 198 -21.17 -3.81 1.14
N GLU A 199 -20.12 -4.25 0.44
CA GLU A 199 -19.26 -5.34 0.86
C GLU A 199 -17.96 -4.82 1.49
N ARG A 200 -17.38 -5.60 2.40
CA ARG A 200 -16.16 -5.24 3.10
C ARG A 200 -15.17 -6.38 3.17
N PHE A 201 -13.89 -6.07 3.00
CA PHE A 201 -12.83 -6.99 3.39
C PHE A 201 -12.81 -7.13 4.91
N GLY A 202 -13.12 -8.31 5.44
CA GLY A 202 -12.88 -8.60 6.85
C GLY A 202 -11.39 -8.57 7.17
N PHE A 203 -11.00 -8.09 8.36
CA PHE A 203 -9.58 -8.04 8.76
C PHE A 203 -8.95 -9.43 8.76
N ALA A 204 -9.69 -10.43 9.27
CA ALA A 204 -9.27 -11.83 9.29
C ALA A 204 -9.15 -12.41 7.88
N ASN A 205 -10.15 -12.15 7.01
CA ASN A 205 -10.14 -12.61 5.63
C ASN A 205 -8.99 -11.99 4.84
N TRP A 206 -8.74 -10.67 5.00
CA TRP A 206 -7.59 -10.04 4.38
C TRP A 206 -6.27 -10.70 4.80
N ALA A 207 -6.09 -10.98 6.10
CA ALA A 207 -4.90 -11.65 6.60
C ALA A 207 -4.81 -13.10 6.05
N LEU A 208 -5.91 -13.83 5.97
CA LEU A 208 -5.98 -15.18 5.39
C LEU A 208 -5.49 -15.20 3.95
N TRP A 209 -5.86 -14.20 3.15
CA TRP A 209 -5.48 -14.10 1.75
C TRP A 209 -4.10 -13.47 1.55
N GLY A 210 -3.81 -12.40 2.27
CA GLY A 210 -2.62 -11.59 2.06
C GLY A 210 -1.37 -12.12 2.72
N LEU A 211 -1.46 -12.75 3.90
CA LEU A 211 -0.29 -13.21 4.65
C LEU A 211 0.49 -14.33 3.93
N PRO A 212 -0.13 -15.37 3.34
CA PRO A 212 0.60 -16.38 2.58
C PRO A 212 1.35 -15.78 1.39
N PHE A 213 0.71 -14.86 0.66
CA PHE A 213 1.34 -14.15 -0.46
C PHE A 213 2.49 -13.25 0.02
N ALA A 214 2.33 -12.53 1.13
CA ALA A 214 3.36 -11.69 1.72
C ALA A 214 4.58 -12.51 2.17
N LEU A 215 4.36 -13.67 2.80
CA LEU A 215 5.41 -14.59 3.19
C LEU A 215 6.19 -15.09 1.97
N ALA A 216 5.49 -15.57 0.96
CA ALA A 216 6.09 -16.09 -0.28
C ALA A 216 6.85 -15.00 -1.04
N SER A 217 6.26 -13.80 -1.20
CA SER A 217 6.91 -12.66 -1.86
C SER A 217 8.15 -12.18 -1.11
N SER A 218 8.08 -12.12 0.23
CA SER A 218 9.22 -11.73 1.08
C SER A 218 10.35 -12.76 1.01
N ALA A 219 10.00 -14.04 1.05
CA ALA A 219 10.97 -15.13 0.92
C ALA A 219 11.65 -15.11 -0.47
N LEU A 220 10.85 -14.92 -1.52
CA LEU A 220 11.35 -14.80 -2.89
C LEU A 220 12.32 -13.62 -3.03
N ALA A 221 11.93 -12.44 -2.52
CA ALA A 221 12.78 -11.25 -2.53
C ALA A 221 14.10 -11.48 -1.78
N CYS A 222 14.04 -12.05 -0.57
CA CYS A 222 15.23 -12.38 0.21
C CYS A 222 16.17 -13.34 -0.54
N ALA A 223 15.61 -14.42 -1.09
CA ALA A 223 16.39 -15.41 -1.85
C ALA A 223 17.08 -14.81 -3.09
N ILE A 224 16.36 -13.97 -3.82
CA ILE A 224 16.90 -13.29 -5.00
C ILE A 224 18.01 -12.32 -4.60
N ILE A 225 17.79 -11.49 -3.57
CA ILE A 225 18.80 -10.53 -3.10
C ILE A 225 20.08 -11.26 -2.66
N LEU A 226 19.94 -12.32 -1.85
CA LEU A 226 21.08 -13.12 -1.42
C LEU A 226 21.87 -13.71 -2.59
N ARG A 227 21.18 -14.18 -3.66
CA ARG A 227 21.85 -14.81 -4.81
C ARG A 227 22.42 -13.81 -5.80
N MET A 228 21.76 -12.66 -6.00
CA MET A 228 22.19 -11.66 -6.98
C MET A 228 23.32 -10.76 -6.49
N PHE A 229 23.33 -10.44 -5.21
CA PHE A 229 24.19 -9.39 -4.66
C PHE A 229 25.31 -9.93 -3.77
N LEU A 230 25.28 -11.22 -3.37
CA LEU A 230 26.28 -11.82 -2.49
C LEU A 230 26.85 -13.12 -3.06
N THR A 231 28.15 -13.29 -2.93
CA THR A 231 28.83 -14.57 -3.23
C THR A 231 28.50 -15.63 -2.19
N ALA A 232 28.85 -16.90 -2.44
CA ALA A 232 28.63 -17.99 -1.49
C ALA A 232 29.38 -17.72 -0.17
N ASP A 233 30.62 -17.26 -0.25
CA ASP A 233 31.45 -16.96 0.92
C ASP A 233 30.89 -15.80 1.73
N GLN A 234 30.40 -14.75 1.08
CA GLN A 234 29.75 -13.61 1.76
C GLN A 234 28.48 -14.01 2.47
N ARG A 235 27.67 -14.94 1.91
CA ARG A 235 26.46 -15.48 2.55
C ARG A 235 26.80 -16.32 3.77
N ALA A 236 27.87 -17.13 3.69
CA ALA A 236 28.34 -17.98 4.77
C ALA A 236 29.17 -17.22 5.82
N ALA A 237 29.64 -16.01 5.50
CA ALA A 237 30.50 -15.22 6.38
C ALA A 237 29.87 -15.04 7.77
N PRO A 238 30.62 -15.28 8.84
CA PRO A 238 30.14 -15.10 10.20
C PRO A 238 29.84 -13.64 10.47
N ILE A 239 28.84 -13.40 11.30
CA ILE A 239 28.49 -12.09 11.81
C ILE A 239 28.83 -12.07 13.28
N GLU A 240 29.72 -11.19 13.67
CA GLU A 240 29.90 -10.82 15.06
C GLU A 240 28.75 -9.90 15.46
N VAL A 241 27.61 -10.50 15.74
CA VAL A 241 26.55 -9.74 16.40
C VAL A 241 27.10 -9.40 17.77
N ARG A 242 27.47 -8.13 17.99
CA ARG A 242 27.61 -7.60 19.33
C ARG A 242 26.25 -7.82 20.00
N ALA A 243 26.11 -8.98 20.62
CA ALA A 243 24.99 -9.25 21.46
C ALA A 243 24.91 -8.08 22.44
N ALA A 244 23.85 -7.32 22.37
CA ALA A 244 23.44 -6.53 23.52
C ALA A 244 23.14 -7.59 24.60
N THR A 245 24.18 -7.99 25.33
CA THR A 245 24.18 -9.08 26.30
C THR A 245 23.30 -8.75 27.50
N ASP A 246 22.97 -7.47 27.66
CA ASP A 246 22.00 -7.01 28.66
C ASP A 246 20.83 -6.34 27.94
N ARG A 247 19.81 -7.14 27.60
CA ARG A 247 18.51 -6.55 27.26
C ARG A 247 17.81 -6.28 28.57
N PRO A 248 17.58 -5.01 28.92
CA PRO A 248 16.80 -4.69 30.10
C PRO A 248 15.42 -5.35 30.00
N ALA A 249 14.81 -5.69 31.13
CA ALA A 249 13.41 -6.13 31.17
C ALA A 249 12.51 -5.17 30.39
N LEU A 250 11.35 -5.64 29.96
CA LEU A 250 10.36 -4.78 29.29
C LEU A 250 10.05 -3.59 30.18
N SER A 251 10.17 -2.39 29.64
CA SER A 251 9.72 -1.19 30.34
C SER A 251 8.20 -1.21 30.52
N SER A 252 7.70 -0.47 31.49
CA SER A 252 6.25 -0.33 31.69
C SER A 252 5.55 0.25 30.46
N GLY A 253 6.24 1.11 29.70
CA GLY A 253 5.73 1.67 28.44
C GLY A 253 5.65 0.61 27.34
N GLU A 254 6.69 -0.18 27.13
CA GLU A 254 6.68 -1.30 26.16
C GLU A 254 5.58 -2.31 26.47
N TRP A 255 5.40 -2.65 27.77
CA TRP A 255 4.36 -3.58 28.19
C TRP A 255 2.96 -3.04 27.89
N ARG A 256 2.67 -1.76 28.23
CA ARG A 256 1.37 -1.15 27.95
C ARG A 256 1.07 -1.11 26.44
N VAL A 257 2.03 -0.71 25.63
CA VAL A 257 1.88 -0.72 24.16
C VAL A 257 1.61 -2.13 23.66
N MET A 258 2.33 -3.12 24.15
CA MET A 258 2.16 -4.51 23.76
C MET A 258 0.76 -5.04 24.11
N VAL A 259 0.27 -4.75 25.31
CA VAL A 259 -1.08 -5.15 25.74
C VAL A 259 -2.15 -4.48 24.91
N VAL A 260 -2.06 -3.15 24.70
CA VAL A 260 -3.05 -2.43 23.87
C VAL A 260 -3.02 -2.91 22.44
N ALA A 261 -1.85 -3.10 21.84
CA ALA A 261 -1.73 -3.63 20.48
C ALA A 261 -2.31 -5.04 20.37
N ALA A 262 -1.96 -5.94 21.29
CA ALA A 262 -2.49 -7.30 21.31
C ALA A 262 -4.02 -7.32 21.45
N ALA A 263 -4.59 -6.51 22.35
CA ALA A 263 -6.03 -6.36 22.52
C ALA A 263 -6.70 -5.80 21.25
N THR A 264 -6.08 -4.81 20.62
CA THR A 264 -6.58 -4.22 19.35
C THR A 264 -6.66 -5.29 18.25
N PHE A 265 -5.59 -6.08 18.08
CA PHE A 265 -5.60 -7.15 17.08
C PHE A 265 -6.61 -8.25 17.42
N ALA A 266 -6.68 -8.67 18.70
CA ALA A 266 -7.68 -9.64 19.12
C ALA A 266 -9.09 -9.16 18.75
N LEU A 267 -9.42 -7.91 19.03
CA LEU A 267 -10.70 -7.31 18.68
C LEU A 267 -10.89 -7.21 17.16
N TRP A 268 -9.88 -6.84 16.37
CA TRP A 268 -10.00 -6.82 14.90
C TRP A 268 -10.22 -8.20 14.29
N PHE A 269 -9.60 -9.26 14.85
CA PHE A 269 -9.83 -10.63 14.39
C PHE A 269 -11.16 -11.22 14.85
N THR A 270 -11.78 -10.65 15.86
CA THR A 270 -13.05 -11.12 16.45
C THR A 270 -14.21 -10.16 16.19
N THR A 271 -14.10 -9.28 15.21
CA THR A 271 -15.12 -8.27 14.86
C THR A 271 -16.52 -8.90 14.72
N ASP A 272 -16.60 -10.09 14.13
CA ASP A 272 -17.87 -10.81 13.92
C ASP A 272 -18.52 -11.28 15.24
N LEU A 273 -17.76 -11.38 16.35
CA LEU A 273 -18.27 -11.81 17.65
C LEU A 273 -18.87 -10.68 18.48
N HIS A 274 -18.32 -9.45 18.37
CA HIS A 274 -18.72 -8.32 19.22
C HIS A 274 -19.36 -7.17 18.45
N GLY A 275 -19.34 -7.18 17.11
CA GLY A 275 -19.99 -6.19 16.26
C GLY A 275 -19.38 -4.80 16.27
N LEU A 276 -18.24 -4.57 16.98
CA LEU A 276 -17.53 -3.29 16.93
C LEU A 276 -16.80 -3.14 15.61
N GLU A 277 -16.97 -2.01 14.94
CA GLU A 277 -16.21 -1.72 13.74
C GLU A 277 -14.71 -1.55 14.03
N ILE A 278 -13.88 -1.94 13.07
CA ILE A 278 -12.41 -1.84 13.18
C ILE A 278 -11.93 -0.40 13.47
N ALA A 279 -12.64 0.61 12.98
CA ALA A 279 -12.39 2.01 13.25
C ALA A 279 -12.63 2.37 14.72
N THR A 280 -13.72 1.90 15.31
CA THR A 280 -14.04 2.12 16.74
C THR A 280 -12.98 1.50 17.61
N VAL A 281 -12.53 0.29 17.30
CA VAL A 281 -11.43 -0.39 18.03
C VAL A 281 -10.14 0.41 17.92
N ALA A 282 -9.82 0.96 16.74
CA ALA A 282 -8.63 1.79 16.55
C ALA A 282 -8.69 3.09 17.39
N ILE A 283 -9.87 3.72 17.47
CA ILE A 283 -10.10 4.92 18.32
C ILE A 283 -9.94 4.57 19.80
N LEU A 284 -10.49 3.45 20.26
CA LEU A 284 -10.32 2.98 21.64
C LEU A 284 -8.83 2.77 21.98
N ALA A 285 -8.08 2.13 21.09
CA ALA A 285 -6.64 1.96 21.25
C ALA A 285 -5.90 3.30 21.29
N MET A 286 -6.25 4.26 20.42
CA MET A 286 -5.70 5.60 20.41
C MET A 286 -5.94 6.31 21.76
N ILE A 287 -7.15 6.23 22.29
CA ILE A 287 -7.51 6.82 23.58
C ILE A 287 -6.70 6.14 24.70
N ALA A 288 -6.63 4.81 24.73
CA ALA A 288 -5.89 4.08 25.75
C ALA A 288 -4.38 4.42 25.75
N LEU A 289 -3.76 4.53 24.56
CA LEU A 289 -2.34 4.88 24.42
C LEU A 289 -2.01 6.32 24.75
N THR A 290 -3.00 7.21 24.70
CA THR A 290 -2.83 8.65 24.96
C THR A 290 -3.46 9.11 26.27
N ALA A 291 -4.06 8.19 27.06
CA ALA A 291 -4.77 8.51 28.31
C ALA A 291 -3.82 9.12 29.36
N PRO A 292 -4.21 10.20 30.03
CA PRO A 292 -3.41 10.83 31.09
C PRO A 292 -3.03 9.81 32.18
N GLY A 293 -1.76 9.75 32.54
CA GLY A 293 -1.23 8.88 33.61
C GLY A 293 -1.06 7.40 33.25
N ILE A 294 -1.80 6.87 32.28
CA ILE A 294 -1.77 5.44 31.88
C ILE A 294 -1.14 5.28 30.51
N GLY A 295 -1.36 6.23 29.62
CA GLY A 295 -0.84 6.19 28.25
C GLY A 295 0.68 6.25 28.16
N VAL A 296 1.19 6.04 26.97
CA VAL A 296 2.63 6.05 26.66
C VAL A 296 3.07 7.34 25.99
N MET A 297 2.12 8.15 25.53
CA MET A 297 2.36 9.45 24.93
C MET A 297 1.20 10.42 25.23
N SER A 298 1.43 11.72 25.10
CA SER A 298 0.35 12.70 25.21
C SER A 298 -0.57 12.63 23.97
N PHE A 299 -1.85 13.00 24.15
CA PHE A 299 -2.80 13.09 23.03
C PHE A 299 -2.30 14.01 21.91
N LYS A 300 -1.69 15.16 22.28
CA LYS A 300 -1.07 16.09 21.32
C LYS A 300 0.05 15.42 20.49
N ALA A 301 0.87 14.60 21.13
CA ALA A 301 1.92 13.85 20.42
C ALA A 301 1.32 12.78 19.48
N GLY A 302 0.27 12.09 19.92
CA GLY A 302 -0.49 11.15 19.10
C GLY A 302 -1.08 11.83 17.86
N MET A 303 -1.76 12.96 18.03
CA MET A 303 -2.32 13.71 16.89
C MET A 303 -1.26 14.24 15.92
N LYS A 304 -0.08 14.62 16.42
CA LYS A 304 1.05 15.02 15.57
C LYS A 304 1.64 13.86 14.77
N ALA A 305 1.51 12.64 15.24
CA ALA A 305 1.99 11.45 14.54
C ALA A 305 1.06 11.01 13.41
N VAL A 306 -0.17 11.50 13.36
CA VAL A 306 -1.13 11.23 12.29
C VAL A 306 -0.65 11.86 10.99
N ASN A 307 -0.60 11.07 9.92
CA ASN A 307 -0.28 11.58 8.59
C ASN A 307 -1.52 12.22 7.93
N TRP A 308 -1.80 13.46 8.31
CA TRP A 308 -2.95 14.23 7.82
C TRP A 308 -2.94 14.40 6.30
N SER A 309 -1.76 14.50 5.67
CA SER A 309 -1.66 14.57 4.22
C SER A 309 -2.23 13.30 3.57
N LEU A 310 -1.90 12.13 4.11
CA LEU A 310 -2.45 10.87 3.59
C LEU A 310 -3.96 10.75 3.87
N ILE A 311 -4.42 11.20 5.01
CA ILE A 311 -5.86 11.22 5.37
C ILE A 311 -6.64 12.10 4.39
N LEU A 312 -6.17 13.32 4.12
CA LEU A 312 -6.81 14.22 3.15
C LEU A 312 -6.76 13.65 1.72
N PHE A 313 -5.66 12.96 1.38
CA PHE A 313 -5.59 12.25 0.10
C PHE A 313 -6.68 11.21 -0.03
N VAL A 314 -6.79 10.33 0.99
CA VAL A 314 -7.78 9.24 0.98
C VAL A 314 -9.20 9.81 0.94
N GLY A 315 -9.53 10.77 1.80
CA GLY A 315 -10.84 11.42 1.80
C GLY A 315 -11.19 12.06 0.44
N GLY A 316 -10.25 12.81 -0.14
CA GLY A 316 -10.45 13.42 -1.46
C GLY A 316 -10.61 12.39 -2.59
N ALA A 317 -9.82 11.31 -2.55
CA ALA A 317 -9.90 10.23 -3.53
C ALA A 317 -11.22 9.43 -3.41
N MET A 318 -11.71 9.24 -2.18
CA MET A 318 -13.02 8.64 -1.91
C MET A 318 -14.14 9.47 -2.54
N LEU A 319 -14.15 10.79 -2.31
CA LEU A 319 -15.18 11.67 -2.88
C LEU A 319 -15.11 11.71 -4.43
N LEU A 320 -13.90 11.69 -5.00
CA LEU A 320 -13.72 11.57 -6.45
C LEU A 320 -14.32 10.27 -6.99
N GLY A 321 -14.03 9.14 -6.35
CA GLY A 321 -14.60 7.83 -6.71
C GLY A 321 -16.12 7.83 -6.61
N GLN A 322 -16.67 8.36 -5.52
CA GLN A 322 -18.10 8.46 -5.28
C GLN A 322 -18.79 9.36 -6.34
N ALA A 323 -18.20 10.48 -6.69
CA ALA A 323 -18.73 11.39 -7.73
C ALA A 323 -18.79 10.69 -9.09
N LEU A 324 -17.75 9.93 -9.49
CA LEU A 324 -17.78 9.14 -10.72
C LEU A 324 -18.90 8.10 -10.75
N ILE A 325 -19.18 7.49 -9.60
CA ILE A 325 -20.25 6.49 -9.45
C ILE A 325 -21.62 7.16 -9.49
N ASN A 326 -21.87 8.16 -8.64
CA ASN A 326 -23.15 8.83 -8.49
C ASN A 326 -23.60 9.50 -9.79
N THR A 327 -22.66 10.04 -10.56
CA THR A 327 -22.94 10.69 -11.85
C THR A 327 -23.02 9.70 -13.02
N GLN A 328 -22.80 8.38 -12.79
CA GLN A 328 -22.71 7.35 -13.84
C GLN A 328 -21.54 7.52 -14.82
N ALA A 329 -20.64 8.44 -14.56
CA ALA A 329 -19.47 8.75 -15.38
C ALA A 329 -18.53 7.55 -15.51
N ALA A 330 -18.39 6.77 -14.44
CA ALA A 330 -17.53 5.58 -14.41
C ALA A 330 -18.08 4.46 -15.32
N GLY A 331 -19.40 4.23 -15.33
CA GLY A 331 -20.03 3.25 -16.23
C GLY A 331 -19.81 3.61 -17.70
N TRP A 332 -20.07 4.86 -18.06
CA TRP A 332 -19.80 5.34 -19.41
C TRP A 332 -18.34 5.13 -19.84
N LEU A 333 -17.39 5.42 -18.96
CA LEU A 333 -15.96 5.22 -19.27
C LEU A 333 -15.64 3.75 -19.57
N VAL A 334 -16.19 2.82 -18.80
CA VAL A 334 -16.01 1.38 -19.03
C VAL A 334 -16.64 0.94 -20.35
N ASP A 335 -17.84 1.41 -20.68
CA ASP A 335 -18.51 1.10 -21.94
C ASP A 335 -17.69 1.60 -23.15
N GLN A 336 -17.09 2.80 -23.03
CA GLN A 336 -16.20 3.32 -24.08
C GLN A 336 -14.93 2.46 -24.22
N LEU A 337 -14.34 2.02 -23.11
CA LEU A 337 -13.16 1.15 -23.13
C LEU A 337 -13.47 -0.21 -23.76
N PHE A 338 -14.60 -0.82 -23.42
CA PHE A 338 -15.03 -2.08 -24.03
C PHE A 338 -15.29 -1.94 -25.54
N THR A 339 -15.93 -0.86 -25.94
CA THR A 339 -16.14 -0.54 -27.36
C THR A 339 -14.83 -0.39 -28.10
N LEU A 340 -13.85 0.33 -27.52
CA LEU A 340 -12.52 0.57 -28.11
C LEU A 340 -11.70 -0.72 -28.30
N VAL A 341 -11.81 -1.65 -27.33
CA VAL A 341 -11.08 -2.92 -27.35
C VAL A 341 -11.82 -3.99 -28.17
N GLY A 342 -13.06 -3.70 -28.64
CA GLY A 342 -13.85 -4.66 -29.42
C GLY A 342 -14.46 -5.78 -28.57
N ILE A 343 -14.49 -5.60 -27.24
CA ILE A 343 -15.14 -6.52 -26.30
C ILE A 343 -16.56 -6.06 -26.13
N GLY A 344 -17.44 -6.40 -27.07
CA GLY A 344 -18.90 -6.15 -26.95
C GLY A 344 -19.52 -7.07 -25.91
N GLY A 345 -20.55 -6.55 -25.20
CA GLY A 345 -21.26 -7.14 -24.06
C GLY A 345 -21.25 -8.66 -23.98
N GLY A 346 -20.63 -9.19 -22.93
CA GLY A 346 -20.62 -10.62 -22.59
C GLY A 346 -19.39 -11.42 -23.05
N SER A 347 -18.48 -10.87 -23.86
CA SER A 347 -17.29 -11.63 -24.34
C SER A 347 -16.16 -11.75 -23.30
N ALA A 348 -16.15 -10.96 -22.26
CA ALA A 348 -15.15 -11.10 -21.19
C ALA A 348 -15.36 -12.40 -20.37
N ALA A 349 -16.59 -12.85 -20.21
CA ALA A 349 -16.92 -14.14 -19.59
C ALA A 349 -16.44 -15.36 -20.40
N ALA A 350 -16.06 -15.18 -21.66
CA ALA A 350 -15.51 -16.22 -22.52
C ALA A 350 -13.99 -16.40 -22.42
N LEU A 351 -13.28 -15.47 -21.71
CA LEU A 351 -11.84 -15.59 -21.55
C LEU A 351 -11.48 -16.66 -20.51
N PRO A 352 -10.40 -17.44 -20.73
CA PRO A 352 -9.90 -18.34 -19.69
C PRO A 352 -9.57 -17.56 -18.39
N GLU A 353 -9.97 -18.11 -17.25
CA GLU A 353 -9.75 -17.49 -15.94
C GLU A 353 -8.30 -17.04 -15.71
N ILE A 354 -7.34 -17.87 -16.17
CA ILE A 354 -5.90 -17.52 -16.10
C ILE A 354 -5.57 -16.25 -16.89
N ALA A 355 -6.22 -15.99 -18.02
CA ALA A 355 -5.98 -14.80 -18.82
C ALA A 355 -6.51 -13.54 -18.10
N VAL A 356 -7.66 -13.65 -17.45
CA VAL A 356 -8.25 -12.56 -16.65
C VAL A 356 -7.34 -12.21 -15.48
N ILE A 357 -6.91 -13.21 -14.71
CA ILE A 357 -5.98 -13.03 -13.57
C ILE A 357 -4.65 -12.44 -14.04
N ALA A 358 -4.08 -12.96 -15.13
CA ALA A 358 -2.82 -12.45 -15.68
C ALA A 358 -2.94 -11.00 -16.14
N ALA A 359 -4.05 -10.62 -16.75
CA ALA A 359 -4.31 -9.23 -17.18
C ALA A 359 -4.44 -8.29 -15.97
N ILE A 360 -5.23 -8.66 -14.96
CA ILE A 360 -5.38 -7.88 -13.71
C ILE A 360 -4.01 -7.71 -13.04
N ALA A 361 -3.27 -8.80 -12.85
CA ALA A 361 -1.96 -8.80 -12.22
C ALA A 361 -0.94 -7.95 -13.01
N LEU A 362 -0.93 -8.05 -14.34
CA LEU A 362 -0.03 -7.28 -15.21
C LEU A 362 -0.36 -5.79 -15.17
N ILE A 363 -1.61 -5.40 -15.40
CA ILE A 363 -2.03 -4.00 -15.45
C ILE A 363 -1.80 -3.34 -14.08
N SER A 364 -2.23 -3.99 -13.01
CA SER A 364 -2.06 -3.46 -11.65
C SER A 364 -0.59 -3.34 -11.26
N THR A 365 0.23 -4.35 -11.56
CA THR A 365 1.67 -4.29 -11.28
C THR A 365 2.36 -3.24 -12.14
N ALA A 366 2.10 -3.19 -13.47
CA ALA A 366 2.74 -2.23 -14.37
C ALA A 366 2.36 -0.76 -14.06
N SER A 367 1.24 -0.52 -13.38
CA SER A 367 0.77 0.82 -13.03
C SER A 367 1.79 1.65 -12.23
N HIS A 368 2.72 1.00 -11.50
CA HIS A 368 3.76 1.70 -10.73
C HIS A 368 4.79 2.43 -11.61
N LEU A 369 4.87 2.10 -12.89
CA LEU A 369 5.76 2.79 -13.84
C LEU A 369 5.24 4.20 -14.17
N PHE A 370 3.94 4.42 -14.04
CA PHE A 370 3.27 5.69 -14.36
C PHE A 370 2.84 6.46 -13.11
N LEU A 371 2.32 5.75 -12.11
CA LEU A 371 1.83 6.31 -10.85
C LEU A 371 2.71 5.82 -9.69
N THR A 372 3.50 6.70 -9.09
CA THR A 372 4.43 6.32 -8.02
C THR A 372 3.74 6.03 -6.68
N SER A 373 2.60 6.68 -6.40
CA SER A 373 1.84 6.50 -5.16
C SER A 373 0.92 5.28 -5.22
N HIS A 374 1.03 4.35 -4.26
CA HIS A 374 0.12 3.20 -4.14
C HIS A 374 -1.34 3.64 -4.01
N VAL A 375 -1.60 4.66 -3.20
CA VAL A 375 -2.96 5.16 -2.94
C VAL A 375 -3.53 5.83 -4.19
N ALA A 376 -2.70 6.59 -4.94
CA ALA A 376 -3.12 7.18 -6.20
C ALA A 376 -3.45 6.11 -7.25
N ARG A 377 -2.72 4.99 -7.29
CA ARG A 377 -3.04 3.86 -8.16
C ARG A 377 -4.39 3.24 -7.82
N THR A 378 -4.64 3.00 -6.55
CA THR A 378 -5.93 2.46 -6.10
C THR A 378 -7.08 3.43 -6.38
N ALA A 379 -6.88 4.74 -6.18
CA ALA A 379 -7.87 5.75 -6.50
C ALA A 379 -8.19 5.80 -8.01
N ALA A 380 -7.15 5.69 -8.85
CA ALA A 380 -7.29 5.79 -10.30
C ALA A 380 -7.82 4.50 -10.95
N LEU A 381 -7.39 3.35 -10.47
CA LEU A 381 -7.65 2.05 -11.11
C LEU A 381 -8.73 1.23 -10.38
N GLY A 382 -8.98 1.49 -9.10
CA GLY A 382 -9.95 0.75 -8.31
C GLY A 382 -11.37 0.80 -8.89
N PRO A 383 -11.95 2.00 -9.14
CA PRO A 383 -13.27 2.10 -9.74
C PRO A 383 -13.40 1.42 -11.11
N PRO A 384 -12.47 1.60 -12.08
CA PRO A 384 -12.48 0.84 -13.32
C PRO A 384 -12.43 -0.68 -13.13
N PHE A 385 -11.62 -1.18 -12.21
CA PHE A 385 -11.55 -2.63 -11.95
C PHE A 385 -12.87 -3.19 -11.39
N ILE A 386 -13.52 -2.49 -10.46
CA ILE A 386 -14.84 -2.90 -9.92
C ILE A 386 -15.87 -2.93 -11.04
N LEU A 387 -15.95 -1.87 -11.86
CA LEU A 387 -16.92 -1.79 -12.94
C LEU A 387 -16.70 -2.84 -14.02
N MET A 388 -15.43 -3.07 -14.40
CA MET A 388 -15.06 -4.12 -15.32
C MET A 388 -15.49 -5.49 -14.80
N ALA A 389 -15.28 -5.77 -13.52
CA ALA A 389 -15.71 -7.01 -12.90
C ALA A 389 -17.22 -7.18 -12.96
N GLN A 390 -17.98 -6.14 -12.59
CA GLN A 390 -19.45 -6.15 -12.65
C GLN A 390 -19.98 -6.38 -14.08
N SER A 391 -19.41 -5.67 -15.06
CA SER A 391 -19.82 -5.79 -16.48
C SER A 391 -19.46 -7.16 -17.06
N ALA A 392 -18.42 -7.81 -16.56
CA ALA A 392 -17.99 -9.14 -17.00
C ALA A 392 -18.67 -10.29 -16.22
N GLY A 393 -19.49 -9.99 -15.21
CA GLY A 393 -20.09 -11.00 -14.33
C GLY A 393 -19.06 -11.73 -13.45
N ILE A 394 -17.95 -11.05 -13.10
CA ILE A 394 -16.84 -11.56 -12.29
C ILE A 394 -16.95 -10.95 -10.89
N GLU A 395 -16.52 -11.69 -9.87
CA GLU A 395 -16.59 -11.25 -8.47
C GLU A 395 -15.71 -9.98 -8.22
N PRO A 396 -16.31 -8.79 -7.96
CA PRO A 396 -15.55 -7.55 -7.84
C PRO A 396 -14.59 -7.53 -6.65
N MET A 397 -14.93 -8.19 -5.54
CA MET A 397 -14.09 -8.31 -4.36
C MET A 397 -12.78 -9.01 -4.72
N ALA A 398 -12.84 -10.12 -5.46
CA ALA A 398 -11.68 -10.87 -5.89
C ALA A 398 -10.80 -10.05 -6.84
N VAL A 399 -11.41 -9.40 -7.85
CA VAL A 399 -10.71 -8.54 -8.80
C VAL A 399 -10.00 -7.39 -8.09
N LEU A 400 -10.69 -6.68 -7.18
CA LEU A 400 -10.12 -5.54 -6.47
C LEU A 400 -9.01 -5.97 -5.51
N PHE A 401 -9.15 -7.11 -4.82
CA PHE A 401 -8.10 -7.65 -3.96
C PHE A 401 -6.84 -7.95 -4.76
N ILE A 402 -6.96 -8.73 -5.85
CA ILE A 402 -5.82 -9.11 -6.71
C ILE A 402 -5.17 -7.87 -7.32
N ALA A 403 -5.97 -6.93 -7.83
CA ALA A 403 -5.47 -5.66 -8.34
C ALA A 403 -4.71 -4.87 -7.27
N THR A 404 -5.21 -4.84 -6.04
CA THR A 404 -4.54 -4.16 -4.92
C THR A 404 -3.19 -4.80 -4.59
N MET A 405 -3.09 -6.14 -4.64
CA MET A 405 -1.81 -6.84 -4.47
C MET A 405 -0.80 -6.43 -5.54
N GLY A 406 -1.21 -6.33 -6.81
CA GLY A 406 -0.37 -5.84 -7.90
C GLY A 406 0.00 -4.36 -7.75
N MET A 407 -0.96 -3.51 -7.40
CA MET A 407 -0.74 -2.07 -7.17
C MET A 407 0.22 -1.78 -6.00
N ASN A 408 0.39 -2.70 -5.06
CA ASN A 408 1.38 -2.57 -3.98
C ASN A 408 2.82 -2.77 -4.46
N TYR A 409 3.05 -3.41 -5.59
CA TYR A 409 4.39 -3.54 -6.16
C TYR A 409 4.96 -2.18 -6.54
N CYS A 410 6.13 -1.82 -6.00
CA CYS A 410 6.74 -0.49 -6.15
C CYS A 410 8.25 -0.55 -5.96
N LEU A 411 8.92 -1.46 -6.70
CA LEU A 411 10.33 -1.78 -6.47
C LEU A 411 11.24 -1.45 -7.67
N THR A 412 10.78 -0.60 -8.61
CA THR A 412 11.58 -0.26 -9.78
C THR A 412 12.35 1.05 -9.63
N LEU A 413 11.72 2.05 -9.01
CA LEU A 413 12.30 3.38 -8.81
C LEU A 413 12.33 3.74 -7.32
N PRO A 414 13.45 4.25 -6.77
CA PRO A 414 13.53 4.66 -5.36
C PRO A 414 12.48 5.71 -4.98
N ALA A 415 12.15 6.61 -5.91
CA ALA A 415 11.16 7.67 -5.70
C ALA A 415 9.73 7.15 -5.45
N CYS A 416 9.45 5.87 -5.73
CA CYS A 416 8.14 5.27 -5.52
C CYS A 416 7.79 5.07 -4.04
N SER A 417 8.77 5.09 -3.13
CA SER A 417 8.51 4.91 -1.69
C SER A 417 9.53 5.64 -0.83
N LYS A 418 9.02 6.35 0.19
CA LYS A 418 9.89 6.96 1.21
C LYS A 418 10.75 5.93 1.95
N ALA A 419 10.28 4.69 2.07
CA ALA A 419 11.05 3.60 2.65
C ALA A 419 12.32 3.29 1.83
N LEU A 420 12.19 3.26 0.49
CA LEU A 420 13.33 3.05 -0.41
C LEU A 420 14.33 4.22 -0.32
N LEU A 421 13.85 5.45 -0.34
CA LEU A 421 14.72 6.64 -0.24
C LEU A 421 15.51 6.65 1.07
N LEU A 422 14.87 6.32 2.19
CA LEU A 422 15.51 6.28 3.51
C LEU A 422 16.70 5.30 3.55
N PHE A 423 16.60 4.15 2.89
CA PHE A 423 17.67 3.15 2.85
C PHE A 423 18.66 3.36 1.70
N GLN A 424 18.28 4.08 0.64
CA GLN A 424 19.20 4.52 -0.40
C GLN A 424 20.23 5.49 0.17
N ASP A 425 19.76 6.46 0.96
CA ASP A 425 20.58 7.53 1.53
C ASP A 425 21.04 7.20 2.97
N ALA A 426 21.00 5.91 3.35
CA ALA A 426 21.34 5.49 4.71
C ALA A 426 22.82 5.78 5.05
N PRO A 427 23.09 6.27 6.28
CA PRO A 427 24.46 6.48 6.75
C PRO A 427 25.28 5.19 6.66
N GLY A 428 26.57 5.31 6.28
CA GLY A 428 27.47 4.16 6.16
C GLY A 428 27.26 3.27 4.95
N GLY A 429 26.47 3.71 3.97
CA GLY A 429 26.29 3.06 2.67
C GLY A 429 24.92 2.42 2.51
N GLY A 430 24.14 2.99 1.60
CA GLY A 430 22.87 2.47 1.12
C GLY A 430 23.00 1.67 -0.19
N PHE A 431 21.89 1.25 -0.74
CA PHE A 431 21.82 0.61 -2.07
C PHE A 431 21.85 1.66 -3.19
N ARG A 432 22.28 1.28 -4.39
CA ARG A 432 22.25 2.16 -5.57
C ARG A 432 20.94 1.99 -6.34
N PRO A 433 20.43 3.04 -7.03
CA PRO A 433 19.23 2.93 -7.86
C PRO A 433 19.30 1.80 -8.89
N GLY A 434 20.49 1.54 -9.46
CA GLY A 434 20.70 0.44 -10.38
C GLY A 434 20.56 -0.95 -9.76
N ASP A 435 20.74 -1.10 -8.45
CA ASP A 435 20.53 -2.37 -7.75
C ASP A 435 19.05 -2.70 -7.66
N LEU A 436 18.25 -1.67 -7.32
CA LEU A 436 16.81 -1.79 -7.26
C LEU A 436 16.23 -2.13 -8.65
N LEU A 437 16.71 -1.47 -9.69
CA LEU A 437 16.26 -1.75 -11.07
C LEU A 437 16.61 -3.18 -11.50
N ARG A 438 17.82 -3.65 -11.21
CA ARG A 438 18.24 -5.04 -11.49
C ARG A 438 17.41 -6.05 -10.71
N LEU A 439 17.15 -5.78 -9.45
CA LEU A 439 16.28 -6.61 -8.63
C LEU A 439 14.87 -6.66 -9.22
N SER A 440 14.29 -5.50 -9.56
CA SER A 440 12.93 -5.39 -10.07
C SER A 440 12.76 -6.08 -11.41
N ALA A 441 13.78 -6.05 -12.28
CA ALA A 441 13.74 -6.73 -13.58
C ALA A 441 13.49 -8.26 -13.45
N LEU A 442 13.98 -8.86 -12.36
CA LEU A 442 13.75 -10.28 -12.06
C LEU A 442 12.54 -10.48 -11.13
N LEU A 443 12.40 -9.63 -10.11
CA LEU A 443 11.38 -9.80 -9.09
C LEU A 443 9.97 -9.47 -9.60
N ALA A 444 9.80 -8.50 -10.51
CA ALA A 444 8.48 -8.13 -11.02
C ALA A 444 7.78 -9.29 -11.78
N PRO A 445 8.41 -9.93 -12.78
CA PRO A 445 7.77 -11.06 -13.46
C PRO A 445 7.56 -12.25 -12.53
N LEU A 446 8.48 -12.51 -11.58
CA LEU A 446 8.31 -13.59 -10.62
C LEU A 446 7.20 -13.29 -9.61
N ASN A 447 7.03 -12.03 -9.18
CA ASN A 447 5.92 -11.64 -8.32
C ASN A 447 4.57 -11.76 -9.04
N LEU A 448 4.52 -11.41 -10.33
CA LEU A 448 3.34 -11.62 -11.18
C LEU A 448 3.01 -13.11 -11.29
N ALA A 449 3.99 -13.96 -11.59
CA ALA A 449 3.80 -15.40 -11.61
C ALA A 449 3.34 -15.93 -10.24
N LEU A 450 3.91 -15.41 -9.14
CA LEU A 450 3.51 -15.77 -7.80
C LEU A 450 2.06 -15.37 -7.50
N MET A 451 1.58 -14.22 -7.98
CA MET A 451 0.17 -13.83 -7.86
C MET A 451 -0.74 -14.85 -8.54
N ILE A 452 -0.42 -15.24 -9.78
CA ILE A 452 -1.20 -16.24 -10.54
C ILE A 452 -1.20 -17.58 -9.79
N VAL A 453 -0.03 -18.05 -9.35
CA VAL A 453 0.09 -19.30 -8.58
C VAL A 453 -0.72 -19.22 -7.28
N THR A 454 -0.61 -18.11 -6.55
CA THR A 454 -1.34 -17.93 -5.29
C THR A 454 -2.86 -17.90 -5.51
N TYR A 455 -3.31 -17.33 -6.63
CA TYR A 455 -4.72 -17.36 -6.96
C TYR A 455 -5.23 -18.81 -7.11
N PHE A 456 -4.61 -19.62 -7.94
CA PHE A 456 -5.05 -20.99 -8.18
C PHE A 456 -4.79 -21.95 -7.01
N ALA A 457 -3.73 -21.70 -6.22
CA ALA A 457 -3.37 -22.56 -5.10
C ALA A 457 -4.09 -22.20 -3.79
N TRP A 458 -4.52 -20.94 -3.62
CA TRP A 458 -5.00 -20.45 -2.33
C TRP A 458 -6.25 -19.56 -2.44
N TRP A 459 -6.18 -18.43 -3.13
CA TRP A 459 -7.23 -17.42 -3.11
C TRP A 459 -8.56 -17.94 -3.62
N LYS A 460 -8.56 -18.66 -4.73
CA LYS A 460 -9.75 -19.27 -5.34
C LYS A 460 -10.52 -20.17 -4.37
N TRP A 461 -9.81 -20.90 -3.52
CA TRP A 461 -10.37 -21.88 -2.58
C TRP A 461 -10.73 -21.29 -1.22
N THR A 462 -10.31 -20.07 -0.94
CA THR A 462 -10.53 -19.41 0.35
C THR A 462 -11.51 -18.24 0.28
N GLY A 463 -12.26 -18.11 -0.81
CA GLY A 463 -13.36 -17.14 -0.95
C GLY A 463 -13.11 -16.00 -1.94
N LEU A 464 -12.05 -16.07 -2.76
CA LEU A 464 -11.76 -15.09 -3.81
C LEU A 464 -11.83 -15.73 -5.21
N ALA A 465 -12.81 -16.61 -5.45
CA ALA A 465 -13.08 -17.11 -6.81
C ALA A 465 -13.62 -15.97 -7.69
N LEU A 466 -13.20 -15.94 -8.98
CA LEU A 466 -13.70 -14.98 -9.97
C LEU A 466 -15.11 -15.36 -10.45
#